data_ede2f5b0b82f03fac74aca33b0f21c5e
#
_entry.id   ede2f5b0b82f03fac74aca33b0f21c5e
#
_cell.length_a   1.000
_cell.length_b   1.000
_cell.length_c   1.000
_cell.angle_alpha   90.00
_cell.angle_beta   90.00
_cell.angle_gamma   90.00
#
_symmetry.space_group_name_H-M   'P 1'
#
loop_
_entity.id
_entity.type
_entity.pdbx_description
1 polymer ?
#
loop_
_entity_poly.entity_id
_entity_poly.type
_entity_poly.pdbx_seq_one_letter_code
_entity_poly.pdbx_strand_id
1 'polypeptide(L)'
;MPLAVLAERNNLPPKFLEQILAVLKHAGIVRTSLGARGGYALAADPRSVSIGRVIRLLDGALAPLSCVSLRYYEPCTCPDEATCALRDVMIDVRDAILAILDRETLAELAAREGRASIDP
;
A
#
# COMPACT_ATOMS: atom_id res chain seq x y z
N MET A 1 0.07 -14.28 -14.18
CA MET A 1 -0.37 -13.37 -15.23
C MET A 1 0.82 -12.58 -15.74
N PRO A 2 1.02 -12.50 -17.05
CA PRO A 2 2.15 -11.76 -17.63
C PRO A 2 2.08 -10.26 -17.37
N LEU A 3 3.24 -9.63 -17.28
CA LEU A 3 3.34 -8.19 -17.03
C LEU A 3 2.57 -7.36 -18.07
N ALA A 4 2.68 -7.72 -19.33
CA ALA A 4 2.01 -6.98 -20.39
C ALA A 4 0.48 -6.99 -20.21
N VAL A 5 -0.08 -8.12 -19.82
CA VAL A 5 -1.51 -8.26 -19.60
C VAL A 5 -1.96 -7.43 -18.39
N LEU A 6 -1.19 -7.47 -17.32
CA LEU A 6 -1.48 -6.67 -16.12
C LEU A 6 -1.44 -5.18 -16.43
N ALA A 7 -0.41 -4.74 -17.16
CA ALA A 7 -0.26 -3.33 -17.53
C ALA A 7 -1.41 -2.86 -18.40
N GLU A 8 -1.81 -3.66 -19.38
CA GLU A 8 -2.91 -3.32 -20.28
C GLU A 8 -4.25 -3.24 -19.56
N ARG A 9 -4.55 -4.23 -18.72
CA ARG A 9 -5.81 -4.27 -17.96
C ARG A 9 -5.99 -3.09 -17.01
N ASN A 10 -4.89 -2.59 -16.48
CA ASN A 10 -4.92 -1.52 -15.49
C ASN A 10 -4.52 -0.17 -16.07
N ASN A 11 -4.28 -0.10 -17.36
CA ASN A 11 -3.85 1.12 -18.06
C ASN A 11 -2.64 1.77 -17.39
N LEU A 12 -1.63 0.97 -17.10
CA LEU A 12 -0.40 1.40 -16.45
C LEU A 12 0.79 1.22 -17.37
N PRO A 13 1.79 2.13 -17.30
CA PRO A 13 3.05 1.91 -18.01
C PRO A 13 3.72 0.62 -17.52
N PRO A 14 4.17 -0.27 -18.45
CA PRO A 14 4.76 -1.54 -18.02
C PRO A 14 5.97 -1.40 -17.11
N LYS A 15 6.83 -0.42 -17.36
CA LYS A 15 8.01 -0.18 -16.54
C LYS A 15 7.66 0.24 -15.11
N PHE A 16 6.67 1.08 -14.97
CA PHE A 16 6.18 1.51 -13.67
C PHE A 16 5.62 0.32 -12.88
N LEU A 17 4.80 -0.49 -13.53
CA LEU A 17 4.22 -1.69 -12.92
C LEU A 17 5.31 -2.70 -12.54
N GLU A 18 6.33 -2.86 -13.38
CA GLU A 18 7.46 -3.75 -13.10
C GLU A 18 8.18 -3.36 -11.82
N GLN A 19 8.39 -2.07 -11.60
CA GLN A 19 9.02 -1.56 -10.38
C GLN A 19 8.18 -1.85 -9.14
N ILE A 20 6.87 -1.65 -9.22
CA ILE A 20 5.95 -1.96 -8.14
C ILE A 20 6.00 -3.46 -7.81
N LEU A 21 5.92 -4.30 -8.82
CA LEU A 21 5.92 -5.74 -8.64
C LEU A 21 7.26 -6.25 -8.11
N ALA A 22 8.37 -5.60 -8.45
CA ALA A 22 9.67 -5.94 -7.90
C ALA A 22 9.71 -5.73 -6.39
N VAL A 23 9.16 -4.63 -5.89
CA VAL A 23 9.07 -4.36 -4.45
C VAL A 23 8.21 -5.41 -3.76
N LEU A 24 7.06 -5.74 -4.33
CA LEU A 24 6.14 -6.73 -3.77
C LEU A 24 6.74 -8.13 -3.80
N LYS A 25 7.50 -8.45 -4.83
CA LYS A 25 8.22 -9.74 -4.93
C LYS A 25 9.28 -9.86 -3.84
N HIS A 26 10.05 -8.80 -3.64
CA HIS A 26 11.08 -8.79 -2.60
C HIS A 26 10.48 -8.96 -1.20
N ALA A 27 9.28 -8.43 -1.00
CA ALA A 27 8.55 -8.56 0.26
C ALA A 27 7.84 -9.91 0.43
N GLY A 28 7.87 -10.77 -0.61
CA GLY A 28 7.23 -12.09 -0.55
C GLY A 28 5.73 -12.09 -0.81
N ILE A 29 5.18 -11.00 -1.30
CA ILE A 29 3.73 -10.87 -1.58
C ILE A 29 3.39 -11.46 -2.93
N VAL A 30 4.23 -11.25 -3.94
CA VAL A 30 4.07 -11.84 -5.26
C VAL A 30 5.24 -12.72 -5.61
N ARG A 31 5.04 -13.61 -6.57
CA ARG A 31 6.08 -14.47 -7.13
C ARG A 31 6.07 -14.39 -8.64
N THR A 32 7.17 -14.72 -9.24
CA THR A 32 7.30 -14.82 -10.70
C THR A 32 7.48 -16.25 -11.13
N SER A 33 7.04 -16.55 -12.35
CA SER A 33 7.28 -17.83 -12.98
C SER A 33 7.85 -17.60 -14.38
N LEU A 34 8.67 -18.55 -14.84
CA LEU A 34 9.32 -18.49 -16.15
C LEU A 34 8.52 -19.26 -17.18
N GLY A 35 8.78 -18.98 -18.46
CA GLY A 35 8.19 -19.69 -19.58
C GLY A 35 7.05 -18.97 -20.24
N ALA A 36 6.43 -19.63 -21.24
CA ALA A 36 5.38 -19.03 -22.06
C ALA A 36 4.12 -18.66 -21.28
N ARG A 37 3.87 -19.34 -20.17
CA ARG A 37 2.75 -19.04 -19.26
C ARG A 37 3.23 -18.34 -17.99
N GLY A 38 4.43 -17.81 -18.03
CA GLY A 38 5.03 -17.12 -16.91
C GLY A 38 4.39 -15.79 -16.60
N GLY A 39 4.90 -15.13 -15.58
CA GLY A 39 4.43 -13.83 -15.15
C GLY A 39 4.35 -13.75 -13.64
N TYR A 40 3.35 -13.07 -13.13
CA TYR A 40 3.19 -12.78 -11.70
C TYR A 40 1.97 -13.48 -11.12
N ALA A 41 2.12 -13.92 -9.89
CA ALA A 41 1.03 -14.51 -9.11
C ALA A 41 1.22 -14.14 -7.64
N LEU A 42 0.15 -14.22 -6.85
CA LEU A 42 0.27 -14.02 -5.41
C LEU A 42 1.07 -15.17 -4.79
N ALA A 43 2.05 -14.82 -3.96
CA ALA A 43 2.81 -15.78 -3.16
C ALA A 43 2.23 -15.88 -1.75
N ALA A 44 1.70 -14.79 -1.21
CA ALA A 44 1.11 -14.74 0.11
C ALA A 44 -0.40 -14.93 0.04
N ASP A 45 -0.99 -15.40 1.14
CA ASP A 45 -2.45 -15.47 1.28
C ASP A 45 -2.99 -14.03 1.29
N PRO A 46 -3.90 -13.67 0.37
CA PRO A 46 -4.44 -12.31 0.32
C PRO A 46 -5.18 -11.90 1.60
N ARG A 47 -5.63 -12.87 2.41
CA ARG A 47 -6.25 -12.58 3.70
C ARG A 47 -5.23 -12.20 4.78
N SER A 48 -3.95 -12.47 4.54
CA SER A 48 -2.87 -12.18 5.49
C SER A 48 -2.09 -10.91 5.16
N VAL A 49 -2.37 -10.25 4.05
CA VAL A 49 -1.68 -9.04 3.62
C VAL A 49 -2.63 -7.86 3.75
N SER A 50 -2.31 -6.93 4.65
CA SER A 50 -3.10 -5.71 4.82
C SER A 50 -2.77 -4.68 3.73
N ILE A 51 -3.74 -3.84 3.43
CA ILE A 51 -3.54 -2.72 2.50
C ILE A 51 -2.48 -1.77 3.07
N GLY A 52 -2.48 -1.56 4.38
CA GLY A 52 -1.49 -0.73 5.05
C GLY A 52 -0.06 -1.22 4.81
N ARG A 53 0.15 -2.54 4.84
CA ARG A 53 1.47 -3.11 4.55
C ARG A 53 1.92 -2.81 3.13
N VAL A 54 1.02 -2.96 2.15
CA VAL A 54 1.34 -2.66 0.75
C VAL A 54 1.69 -1.19 0.56
N ILE A 55 0.91 -0.30 1.15
CA ILE A 55 1.17 1.15 1.06
C ILE A 55 2.51 1.51 1.68
N ARG A 56 2.84 0.94 2.85
CA ARG A 56 4.15 1.18 3.47
C ARG A 56 5.30 0.73 2.59
N LEU A 57 5.14 -0.38 1.88
CA LEU A 57 6.17 -0.87 0.97
C LEU A 57 6.35 0.02 -0.24
N LEU A 58 5.28 0.63 -0.75
CA LEU A 58 5.31 1.41 -1.98
C LEU A 58 5.50 2.90 -1.73
N ASP A 59 4.80 3.46 -0.77
CA ASP A 59 4.78 4.90 -0.51
C ASP A 59 5.51 5.30 0.76
N GLY A 60 5.68 4.38 1.69
CA GLY A 60 6.38 4.62 2.95
C GLY A 60 5.45 5.00 4.10
N ALA A 61 5.35 6.28 4.41
CA ALA A 61 4.64 6.73 5.60
C ALA A 61 3.12 6.62 5.47
N LEU A 62 2.47 6.22 6.56
CA LEU A 62 1.01 6.20 6.70
C LEU A 62 0.57 7.23 7.74
N ALA A 63 1.05 8.45 7.58
CA ALA A 63 0.70 9.53 8.49
C ALA A 63 0.54 10.82 7.71
N PRO A 64 -0.38 11.71 8.12
CA PRO A 64 -0.59 12.98 7.42
C PRO A 64 0.56 13.96 7.58
N LEU A 65 1.35 13.81 8.65
CA LEU A 65 2.55 14.63 8.89
C LEU A 65 3.70 13.71 9.29
N SER A 66 4.92 14.07 8.87
CA SER A 66 6.12 13.30 9.19
C SER A 66 6.36 13.20 10.70
N CYS A 67 6.05 14.24 11.45
CA CYS A 67 6.25 14.25 12.90
C CYS A 67 5.31 13.33 13.69
N VAL A 68 4.27 12.79 13.05
CA VAL A 68 3.37 11.80 13.67
C VAL A 68 3.52 10.41 13.04
N SER A 69 4.45 10.23 12.12
CA SER A 69 4.72 8.93 11.52
C SER A 69 5.36 8.00 12.54
N LEU A 70 4.87 6.75 12.60
CA LEU A 70 5.43 5.74 13.50
C LEU A 70 6.71 5.11 12.97
N ARG A 71 6.88 5.03 11.65
CA ARG A 71 8.04 4.35 11.03
C ARG A 71 8.96 5.30 10.29
N TYR A 72 8.46 6.43 9.84
CA TYR A 72 9.19 7.42 9.04
C TYR A 72 9.16 8.79 9.70
N TYR A 73 9.33 8.79 11.02
CA TYR A 73 9.29 10.01 11.81
C TYR A 73 10.35 11.00 11.38
N GLU A 74 9.91 12.25 11.22
CA GLU A 74 10.79 13.38 11.05
C GLU A 74 10.34 14.50 12.00
N PRO A 75 11.27 15.13 12.72
CA PRO A 75 10.88 16.18 13.66
C PRO A 75 10.29 17.37 12.93
N CYS A 76 9.30 18.00 13.57
CA CYS A 76 8.73 19.24 13.11
C CYS A 76 9.71 20.39 13.31
N THR A 77 9.60 21.42 12.47
CA THR A 77 10.35 22.67 12.66
C THR A 77 9.71 23.59 13.69
N CYS A 78 8.61 23.17 14.30
CA CYS A 78 7.93 23.93 15.34
C CYS A 78 8.81 24.13 16.58
N PRO A 79 8.64 25.23 17.34
CA PRO A 79 9.42 25.46 18.56
C PRO A 79 9.28 24.37 19.61
N ASP A 80 8.09 23.79 19.74
CA ASP A 80 7.83 22.70 20.69
C ASP A 80 6.84 21.71 20.09
N GLU A 81 7.37 20.59 19.62
CA GLU A 81 6.56 19.52 19.03
C GLU A 81 5.64 18.86 20.05
N ALA A 82 6.10 18.73 21.30
CA ALA A 82 5.35 18.04 22.33
C ALA A 82 4.07 18.78 22.74
N THR A 83 4.01 20.11 22.58
CA THR A 83 2.86 20.92 22.93
C THR A 83 2.07 21.40 21.72
N CYS A 84 2.38 20.92 20.53
CA CYS A 84 1.69 21.33 19.32
C CYS A 84 0.29 20.75 19.25
N ALA A 85 -0.74 21.62 19.29
CA ALA A 85 -2.14 21.19 19.24
C ALA A 85 -2.49 20.52 17.90
N LEU A 86 -1.92 21.00 16.80
CA LEU A 86 -2.11 20.38 15.49
C LEU A 86 -1.55 18.98 15.46
N ARG A 87 -0.39 18.77 16.09
CA ARG A 87 0.21 17.45 16.17
C ARG A 87 -0.70 16.48 16.92
N ASP A 88 -1.34 16.91 18.01
CA ASP A 88 -2.29 16.08 18.76
C ASP A 88 -3.45 15.62 17.88
N VAL A 89 -4.03 16.52 17.10
CA VAL A 89 -5.12 16.19 16.18
C VAL A 89 -4.63 15.23 15.11
N MET A 90 -3.43 15.45 14.57
CA MET A 90 -2.87 14.62 13.51
C MET A 90 -2.46 13.23 14.01
N ILE A 91 -2.15 13.08 15.28
CA ILE A 91 -1.96 11.76 15.88
C ILE A 91 -3.28 10.97 15.83
N ASP A 92 -4.40 11.60 16.17
CA ASP A 92 -5.70 10.94 16.10
C ASP A 92 -6.05 10.56 14.66
N VAL A 93 -5.76 11.43 13.69
CA VAL A 93 -5.97 11.14 12.26
C VAL A 93 -5.09 9.97 11.83
N ARG A 94 -3.82 9.97 12.22
CA ARG A 94 -2.90 8.85 11.95
C ARG A 94 -3.46 7.54 12.47
N ASP A 95 -3.90 7.53 13.72
CA ASP A 95 -4.41 6.31 14.36
C ASP A 95 -5.67 5.81 13.65
N ALA A 96 -6.53 6.70 13.19
CA ALA A 96 -7.71 6.33 12.40
C ALA A 96 -7.33 5.73 11.05
N ILE A 97 -6.36 6.32 10.37
CA ILE A 97 -5.84 5.80 9.09
C ILE A 97 -5.28 4.39 9.29
N LEU A 98 -4.43 4.20 10.29
CA LEU A 98 -3.81 2.92 10.57
C LEU A 98 -4.85 1.86 10.96
N ALA A 99 -5.84 2.23 11.76
CA ALA A 99 -6.89 1.30 12.17
C ALA A 99 -7.66 0.75 10.97
N ILE A 100 -7.91 1.57 9.95
CA ILE A 100 -8.63 1.15 8.76
C ILE A 100 -7.73 0.34 7.83
N LEU A 101 -6.55 0.88 7.48
CA LEU A 101 -5.69 0.28 6.48
C LEU A 101 -5.02 -1.01 6.95
N ASP A 102 -4.72 -1.12 8.24
CA ASP A 102 -4.11 -2.34 8.78
C ASP A 102 -5.13 -3.45 9.00
N ARG A 103 -6.40 -3.12 9.04
CA ARG A 103 -7.50 -4.08 9.15
C ARG A 103 -7.93 -4.64 7.80
N GLU A 104 -7.96 -3.80 6.74
CA GLU A 104 -8.38 -4.22 5.42
C GLU A 104 -7.29 -5.04 4.74
N THR A 105 -7.68 -6.15 4.12
CA THR A 105 -6.77 -7.07 3.43
C THR A 105 -6.92 -7.01 1.92
N LEU A 106 -5.98 -7.62 1.21
CA LEU A 106 -6.09 -7.75 -0.25
C LEU A 106 -7.33 -8.55 -0.65
N ALA A 107 -7.71 -9.56 0.14
CA ALA A 107 -8.91 -10.34 -0.13
C ALA A 107 -10.17 -9.48 -0.05
N GLU A 108 -10.24 -8.61 0.96
CA GLU A 108 -11.38 -7.70 1.13
C GLU A 108 -11.42 -6.63 0.05
N LEU A 109 -10.26 -6.13 -0.36
CA LEU A 109 -10.16 -5.17 -1.46
C LEU A 109 -10.65 -5.78 -2.77
N ALA A 110 -10.25 -7.00 -3.06
CA ALA A 110 -10.70 -7.72 -4.25
C ALA A 110 -12.23 -7.92 -4.24
N ALA A 111 -12.79 -8.20 -3.08
CA ALA A 111 -14.24 -8.34 -2.93
C ALA A 111 -14.98 -7.01 -3.16
N ARG A 112 -14.37 -5.90 -2.75
CA ARG A 112 -14.94 -4.56 -2.97
C ARG A 112 -14.87 -4.12 -4.44
N GLU A 113 -13.89 -4.59 -5.17
CA GLU A 113 -13.66 -4.17 -6.56
C GLU A 113 -14.89 -4.43 -7.43
N GLY A 114 -15.52 -5.59 -7.29
CA GLY A 114 -16.72 -5.92 -8.02
C GLY A 114 -17.90 -4.99 -7.75
N ARG A 115 -17.92 -4.34 -6.58
CA ARG A 115 -18.96 -3.39 -6.20
C ARG A 115 -18.61 -1.97 -6.62
N ALA A 116 -17.34 -1.62 -6.53
CA ALA A 116 -16.86 -0.27 -6.86
C ALA A 116 -16.95 0.03 -8.35
N SER A 117 -16.80 -0.98 -9.21
CA SER A 117 -16.82 -0.82 -10.66
C SER A 117 -18.18 -0.43 -11.22
N ILE A 118 -19.24 -0.52 -10.42
CA ILE A 118 -20.61 -0.29 -10.86
C ILE A 118 -20.92 1.19 -10.86
N ASP A 119 -20.29 1.94 -10.04
CA ASP A 119 -20.68 3.31 -9.77
C ASP A 119 -19.68 4.31 -10.31
N PRO A 120 -20.06 5.15 -11.25
CA PRO A 120 -19.25 6.28 -11.66
C PRO A 120 -19.23 7.37 -10.59
#